data_abb630481e5ebe0c5866b0780f489c6e
#
_entry.id   abb630481e5ebe0c5866b0780f489c6e
#
_cell.length_a   1.000
_cell.length_b   1.000
_cell.length_c   1.000
_cell.angle_alpha   90.00
_cell.angle_beta   90.00
_cell.angle_gamma   90.00
#
_symmetry.space_group_name_H-M   'P 1'
#
loop_
_entity.id
_entity.type
_entity.pdbx_description
1 polymer ?
#
loop_
_entity_poly.entity_id
_entity_poly.type
_entity_poly.pdbx_seq_one_letter_code
_entity_poly.pdbx_strand_id
1 'polypeptide(L)'
;MTEVPNSVQYSTSEDVDFVIVGSGSAGGIIAKELSTAGYSVVVLEQGPHLKAADFTHDEWGVKYNFDLEWDWRQGHPQTRRRTENEEAVVGDSSLRYAHNVGGGSVHFSGNFWRLREIDFIEASVRGPIAGTNFVDWPITYAELEPYYTKVDWEIGLSGLQGPWDPPRSRDYPCAAMPVKSSGVLLERAAKKLGYTAYPAPVAILSEPHNGRPACIHCGLCNGYGCEVNAKSSTMVTMIPLALASGNC
;
A
#
# COMPACT_ATOMS: atom_id res chain seq x y z
N MET A 1 -20.98 -6.83 13.60
CA MET A 1 -19.58 -7.05 13.21
C MET A 1 -19.58 -8.24 12.25
N THR A 2 -19.09 -8.07 11.05
CA THR A 2 -18.91 -9.18 10.11
C THR A 2 -17.69 -9.98 10.55
N GLU A 3 -17.88 -11.25 10.89
CA GLU A 3 -16.77 -12.13 11.25
C GLU A 3 -15.79 -12.26 10.08
N VAL A 4 -14.51 -12.10 10.38
CA VAL A 4 -13.45 -12.37 9.42
C VAL A 4 -13.22 -13.88 9.36
N PRO A 5 -13.36 -14.54 8.20
CA PRO A 5 -13.18 -15.98 8.11
C PRO A 5 -11.79 -16.41 8.61
N ASN A 6 -11.75 -17.50 9.38
CA ASN A 6 -10.53 -18.08 9.96
C ASN A 6 -9.78 -17.22 11.00
N SER A 7 -10.38 -16.15 11.51
CA SER A 7 -9.79 -15.39 12.62
C SER A 7 -9.86 -16.19 13.92
N VAL A 8 -8.82 -16.10 14.72
CA VAL A 8 -8.81 -16.65 16.08
C VAL A 8 -9.63 -15.71 16.97
N GLN A 9 -10.50 -16.28 17.80
CA GLN A 9 -11.27 -15.52 18.77
C GLN A 9 -10.57 -15.61 20.12
N TYR A 10 -10.03 -14.50 20.58
CA TYR A 10 -9.46 -14.37 21.92
C TYR A 10 -10.52 -13.87 22.91
N SER A 11 -10.50 -14.41 24.12
CA SER A 11 -11.34 -13.88 25.21
C SER A 11 -10.87 -12.47 25.60
N THR A 12 -11.80 -11.58 25.91
CA THR A 12 -11.47 -10.25 26.41
C THR A 12 -10.84 -10.25 27.82
N SER A 13 -10.83 -11.40 28.49
CA SER A 13 -10.21 -11.62 29.80
C SER A 13 -8.84 -12.30 29.72
N GLU A 14 -8.36 -12.62 28.54
CA GLU A 14 -7.05 -13.23 28.31
C GLU A 14 -6.07 -12.20 27.75
N ASP A 15 -4.84 -12.27 28.19
CA ASP A 15 -3.75 -11.46 27.66
C ASP A 15 -3.33 -12.01 26.29
N VAL A 16 -3.04 -11.12 25.35
CA VAL A 16 -2.43 -11.45 24.06
C VAL A 16 -1.09 -10.72 23.95
N ASP A 17 -0.16 -11.27 23.17
CA ASP A 17 1.17 -10.68 23.04
C ASP A 17 1.11 -9.30 22.35
N PHE A 18 0.27 -9.14 21.35
CA PHE A 18 0.17 -7.89 20.59
C PHE A 18 -1.26 -7.52 20.20
N VAL A 19 -1.57 -6.24 20.38
CA VAL A 19 -2.78 -5.61 19.86
C VAL A 19 -2.38 -4.56 18.82
N ILE A 20 -2.88 -4.70 17.61
CA ILE A 20 -2.60 -3.82 16.46
C ILE A 20 -3.86 -3.02 16.13
N VAL A 21 -3.76 -1.70 16.03
CA VAL A 21 -4.86 -0.84 15.64
C VAL A 21 -4.77 -0.50 14.16
N GLY A 22 -5.73 -0.96 13.38
CA GLY A 22 -5.81 -0.82 11.93
C GLY A 22 -5.07 -1.90 11.15
N SER A 23 -5.68 -2.38 10.08
CA SER A 23 -5.18 -3.45 9.19
C SER A 23 -4.56 -2.92 7.89
N GLY A 24 -4.31 -1.62 7.79
CA GLY A 24 -3.68 -0.98 6.62
C GLY A 24 -2.26 -1.48 6.36
N SER A 25 -1.51 -0.76 5.53
CA SER A 25 -0.19 -1.19 5.05
C SER A 25 0.80 -1.55 6.17
N ALA A 26 0.84 -0.79 7.25
CA ALA A 26 1.72 -1.08 8.39
C ALA A 26 1.16 -2.21 9.26
N GLY A 27 -0.10 -2.07 9.72
CA GLY A 27 -0.69 -3.04 10.65
C GLY A 27 -0.84 -4.44 10.06
N GLY A 28 -1.19 -4.55 8.79
CA GLY A 28 -1.28 -5.84 8.11
C GLY A 28 0.07 -6.56 8.01
N ILE A 29 1.16 -5.83 7.75
CA ILE A 29 2.51 -6.41 7.73
C ILE A 29 2.93 -6.88 9.13
N ILE A 30 2.74 -6.03 10.14
CA ILE A 30 3.08 -6.36 11.52
C ILE A 30 2.26 -7.56 12.00
N ALA A 31 0.96 -7.61 11.68
CA ALA A 31 0.10 -8.74 12.02
C ALA A 31 0.64 -10.05 11.44
N LYS A 32 1.01 -10.05 10.15
CA LYS A 32 1.59 -11.22 9.48
C LYS A 32 2.93 -11.63 10.11
N GLU A 33 3.86 -10.70 10.30
CA GLU A 33 5.19 -11.02 10.83
C GLU A 33 5.11 -11.58 12.25
N LEU A 34 4.33 -10.98 13.13
CA LEU A 34 4.22 -11.42 14.52
C LEU A 34 3.45 -12.75 14.64
N SER A 35 2.31 -12.88 13.96
CA SER A 35 1.51 -14.10 14.04
C SER A 35 2.22 -15.32 13.44
N THR A 36 2.95 -15.14 12.34
CA THR A 36 3.77 -16.21 11.75
C THR A 36 5.02 -16.55 12.58
N ALA A 37 5.47 -15.63 13.44
CA ALA A 37 6.51 -15.90 14.44
C ALA A 37 5.99 -16.63 15.67
N GLY A 38 4.68 -16.89 15.77
CA GLY A 38 4.05 -17.66 16.85
C GLY A 38 3.47 -16.83 17.98
N TYR A 39 3.45 -15.49 17.85
CA TYR A 39 2.81 -14.63 18.85
C TYR A 39 1.29 -14.57 18.66
N SER A 40 0.57 -14.45 19.76
CA SER A 40 -0.87 -14.16 19.76
C SER A 40 -1.11 -12.71 19.38
N VAL A 41 -1.87 -12.49 18.31
CA VAL A 41 -2.07 -11.15 17.71
C VAL A 41 -3.56 -10.85 17.57
N VAL A 42 -3.97 -9.67 17.99
CA VAL A 42 -5.31 -9.13 17.73
C VAL A 42 -5.19 -7.89 16.87
N VAL A 43 -5.91 -7.85 15.76
CA VAL A 43 -6.01 -6.66 14.90
C VAL A 43 -7.39 -6.03 15.07
N LEU A 44 -7.43 -4.79 15.53
CA LEU A 44 -8.65 -4.01 15.66
C LEU A 44 -8.83 -3.16 14.40
N GLU A 45 -9.82 -3.48 13.59
CA GLU A 45 -10.17 -2.76 12.37
C GLU A 45 -11.60 -2.21 12.46
N GLN A 46 -11.80 -0.95 12.10
CA GLN A 46 -13.12 -0.32 12.17
C GLN A 46 -14.00 -0.61 10.95
N GLY A 47 -13.39 -0.95 9.81
CA GLY A 47 -14.10 -1.19 8.56
C GLY A 47 -14.40 -2.66 8.29
N PRO A 48 -15.30 -2.97 7.35
CA PRO A 48 -15.66 -4.35 7.01
C PRO A 48 -14.53 -5.09 6.29
N HIS A 49 -14.56 -6.41 6.37
CA HIS A 49 -13.76 -7.28 5.52
C HIS A 49 -14.48 -7.50 4.20
N LEU A 50 -14.06 -6.79 3.17
CA LEU A 50 -14.61 -6.88 1.82
C LEU A 50 -14.02 -8.06 1.06
N LYS A 51 -14.77 -8.55 0.08
CA LYS A 51 -14.36 -9.60 -0.85
C LYS A 51 -14.23 -9.00 -2.26
N ALA A 52 -13.54 -9.69 -3.14
CA ALA A 52 -13.41 -9.25 -4.54
C ALA A 52 -14.77 -8.95 -5.21
N ALA A 53 -15.81 -9.75 -4.90
CA ALA A 53 -17.16 -9.57 -5.41
C ALA A 53 -17.90 -8.32 -4.89
N ASP A 54 -17.41 -7.73 -3.80
CA ASP A 54 -17.99 -6.50 -3.24
C ASP A 54 -17.47 -5.25 -3.95
N PHE A 55 -16.41 -5.38 -4.76
CA PHE A 55 -15.85 -4.27 -5.53
C PHE A 55 -16.58 -4.11 -6.85
N THR A 56 -17.39 -3.08 -6.93
CA THR A 56 -18.03 -2.70 -8.17
C THR A 56 -17.13 -1.75 -8.96
N HIS A 57 -17.01 -1.98 -10.27
CA HIS A 57 -16.36 -1.02 -11.17
C HIS A 57 -17.39 0.01 -11.67
N ASP A 58 -18.18 0.51 -10.73
CA ASP A 58 -19.16 1.55 -10.94
C ASP A 58 -18.59 2.90 -10.47
N GLU A 59 -18.35 3.80 -11.42
CA GLU A 59 -17.82 5.13 -11.12
C GLU A 59 -18.78 5.97 -10.25
N TRP A 60 -20.09 5.76 -10.37
CA TRP A 60 -21.07 6.45 -9.55
C TRP A 60 -21.05 5.96 -8.11
N GLY A 61 -21.04 4.65 -7.90
CA GLY A 61 -20.96 4.05 -6.58
C GLY A 61 -19.71 4.51 -5.84
N VAL A 62 -18.54 4.30 -6.45
CA VAL A 62 -17.25 4.59 -5.80
C VAL A 62 -17.01 6.08 -5.58
N LYS A 63 -17.36 6.96 -6.54
CA LYS A 63 -17.05 8.40 -6.46
C LYS A 63 -18.10 9.23 -5.76
N TYR A 64 -19.36 8.84 -5.82
CA TYR A 64 -20.46 9.62 -5.28
C TYR A 64 -21.13 9.00 -4.04
N ASN A 65 -21.13 7.68 -3.92
CA ASN A 65 -21.66 6.97 -2.76
C ASN A 65 -20.60 6.63 -1.72
N PHE A 66 -19.32 6.83 -2.03
CA PHE A 66 -18.19 6.55 -1.13
C PHE A 66 -18.13 5.08 -0.68
N ASP A 67 -18.40 4.13 -1.57
CA ASP A 67 -18.49 2.70 -1.24
C ASP A 67 -17.23 2.14 -0.57
N LEU A 68 -16.05 2.72 -0.85
CA LEU A 68 -14.77 2.32 -0.25
C LEU A 68 -14.16 3.35 0.68
N GLU A 69 -14.64 4.59 0.63
CA GLU A 69 -14.03 5.70 1.33
C GLU A 69 -14.92 6.13 2.51
N TRP A 70 -14.26 6.56 3.58
CA TRP A 70 -14.97 7.17 4.69
C TRP A 70 -15.59 8.49 4.24
N ASP A 71 -16.90 8.62 4.36
CA ASP A 71 -17.56 9.92 4.21
C ASP A 71 -17.30 10.77 5.46
N TRP A 72 -16.32 11.66 5.39
CA TRP A 72 -15.94 12.56 6.47
C TRP A 72 -17.11 13.41 6.99
N ARG A 73 -18.17 13.58 6.21
CA ARG A 73 -19.39 14.28 6.60
C ARG A 73 -20.20 13.53 7.64
N GLN A 74 -19.98 12.23 7.80
CA GLN A 74 -20.78 11.36 8.66
C GLN A 74 -20.21 11.11 10.06
N GLY A 75 -19.35 11.98 10.58
CA GLY A 75 -19.03 11.93 12.02
C GLY A 75 -17.56 11.96 12.41
N HIS A 76 -16.61 11.84 11.47
CA HIS A 76 -15.19 11.98 11.76
C HIS A 76 -14.56 13.01 10.82
N PRO A 77 -14.88 14.30 10.98
CA PRO A 77 -14.32 15.34 10.13
C PRO A 77 -12.80 15.35 10.28
N GLN A 78 -12.12 15.43 9.15
CA GLN A 78 -10.68 15.61 9.17
C GLN A 78 -10.36 17.01 9.63
N THR A 79 -9.50 17.10 10.62
CA THR A 79 -9.05 18.38 11.14
C THR A 79 -7.56 18.57 10.83
N ARG A 80 -7.15 19.81 10.65
CA ARG A 80 -5.75 20.18 10.45
C ARG A 80 -5.37 21.42 11.26
N ARG A 81 -4.13 21.48 11.67
CA ARG A 81 -3.47 22.69 12.21
C ARG A 81 -2.08 22.78 11.61
N ARG A 82 -1.57 23.97 11.45
CA ARG A 82 -0.21 24.21 10.93
C ARG A 82 0.85 24.17 12.02
N THR A 83 0.49 24.66 13.19
CA THR A 83 1.36 24.73 14.35
C THR A 83 0.66 24.16 15.57
N GLU A 84 1.40 23.82 16.60
CA GLU A 84 0.86 23.33 17.87
C GLU A 84 -0.01 24.37 18.61
N ASN A 85 0.18 25.66 18.33
CA ASN A 85 -0.54 26.77 18.97
C ASN A 85 -1.81 27.18 18.22
N GLU A 86 -2.11 26.58 17.07
CA GLU A 86 -3.32 26.86 16.32
C GLU A 86 -4.43 25.91 16.71
N GLU A 87 -5.69 26.40 16.73
CA GLU A 87 -6.85 25.51 16.81
C GLU A 87 -6.96 24.66 15.55
N ALA A 88 -7.30 23.37 15.74
CA ALA A 88 -7.57 22.49 14.63
C ALA A 88 -8.85 22.91 13.92
N VAL A 89 -8.75 23.17 12.62
CA VAL A 89 -9.89 23.52 11.78
C VAL A 89 -10.33 22.31 10.96
N VAL A 90 -11.65 22.17 10.77
CA VAL A 90 -12.21 21.17 9.86
C VAL A 90 -11.75 21.51 8.45
N GLY A 91 -10.98 20.63 7.85
CA GLY A 91 -10.47 20.79 6.50
C GLY A 91 -11.48 20.33 5.45
N ASP A 92 -11.40 20.93 4.28
CA ASP A 92 -11.98 20.36 3.08
C ASP A 92 -11.13 19.14 2.72
N SER A 93 -11.71 17.94 2.76
CA SER A 93 -10.96 16.71 2.69
C SER A 93 -10.53 16.40 1.25
N SER A 94 -9.29 16.69 0.95
CA SER A 94 -8.61 16.10 -0.22
C SER A 94 -8.04 14.71 0.08
N LEU A 95 -8.03 14.29 1.35
CA LEU A 95 -7.51 13.00 1.78
C LEU A 95 -8.62 11.96 1.70
N ARG A 96 -8.31 10.85 1.04
CA ARG A 96 -9.21 9.72 0.88
C ARG A 96 -8.77 8.59 1.78
N TYR A 97 -9.61 8.24 2.74
CA TYR A 97 -9.39 7.12 3.63
C TYR A 97 -10.31 5.97 3.24
N ALA A 98 -9.74 4.80 3.02
CA ALA A 98 -10.54 3.58 2.90
C ALA A 98 -11.00 3.13 4.29
N HIS A 99 -12.25 2.74 4.39
CA HIS A 99 -12.88 2.25 5.61
C HIS A 99 -13.20 0.76 5.47
N ASN A 100 -12.15 -0.05 5.43
CA ASN A 100 -12.22 -1.48 5.25
C ASN A 100 -10.93 -2.17 5.69
N VAL A 101 -10.95 -3.49 5.88
CA VAL A 101 -9.73 -4.29 6.06
C VAL A 101 -8.77 -4.03 4.92
N GLY A 102 -7.51 -3.74 5.25
CA GLY A 102 -6.48 -3.34 4.28
C GLY A 102 -6.32 -1.83 4.12
N GLY A 103 -7.28 -1.04 4.60
CA GLY A 103 -7.21 0.43 4.59
C GLY A 103 -6.91 1.00 3.19
N GLY A 104 -6.16 2.08 3.13
CA GLY A 104 -5.82 2.78 1.89
C GLY A 104 -5.07 1.95 0.85
N SER A 105 -4.48 0.81 1.22
CA SER A 105 -3.84 -0.10 0.27
C SER A 105 -4.84 -0.77 -0.69
N VAL A 106 -6.14 -0.76 -0.38
CA VAL A 106 -7.18 -1.34 -1.23
C VAL A 106 -7.50 -0.46 -2.43
N HIS A 107 -7.54 0.86 -2.27
CA HIS A 107 -7.96 1.78 -3.34
C HIS A 107 -6.84 2.65 -3.95
N PHE A 108 -5.56 2.46 -3.54
CA PHE A 108 -4.46 3.20 -4.14
C PHE A 108 -4.26 2.84 -5.63
N SER A 109 -3.49 3.66 -6.34
CA SER A 109 -3.26 3.49 -7.80
C SER A 109 -2.41 2.28 -8.17
N GLY A 110 -1.77 1.64 -7.21
CA GLY A 110 -0.85 0.53 -7.42
C GLY A 110 0.60 0.95 -7.67
N ASN A 111 0.90 2.23 -7.74
CA ASN A 111 2.28 2.71 -7.87
C ASN A 111 3.11 2.30 -6.66
N PHE A 112 4.31 1.76 -6.90
CA PHE A 112 5.11 1.21 -5.81
C PHE A 112 6.60 1.34 -6.11
N TRP A 113 7.19 2.48 -5.68
CA TRP A 113 8.62 2.76 -5.86
C TRP A 113 9.37 2.58 -4.55
N ARG A 114 10.67 2.28 -4.69
CA ARG A 114 11.62 2.40 -3.58
C ARG A 114 12.13 3.82 -3.49
N LEU A 115 12.45 4.28 -2.29
CA LEU A 115 13.26 5.46 -2.10
C LEU A 115 14.66 5.23 -2.69
N ARG A 116 15.33 6.29 -3.09
CA ARG A 116 16.71 6.25 -3.59
C ARG A 116 17.68 6.43 -2.44
N GLU A 117 18.92 6.06 -2.64
CA GLU A 117 19.97 6.23 -1.65
C GLU A 117 20.08 7.67 -1.17
N ILE A 118 19.93 8.65 -2.08
CA ILE A 118 19.98 10.08 -1.74
C ILE A 118 18.84 10.51 -0.82
N ASP A 119 17.67 9.88 -0.90
CA ASP A 119 16.51 10.25 -0.06
C ASP A 119 16.78 10.02 1.43
N PHE A 120 17.72 9.13 1.77
CA PHE A 120 18.12 8.84 3.15
C PHE A 120 19.12 9.85 3.72
N ILE A 121 19.85 10.57 2.87
CA ILE A 121 20.93 11.48 3.25
C ILE A 121 20.74 12.89 2.65
N GLU A 122 19.51 13.26 2.32
CA GLU A 122 19.22 14.48 1.58
C GLU A 122 19.64 15.75 2.36
N ALA A 123 19.48 15.75 3.69
CA ALA A 123 19.91 16.89 4.51
C ALA A 123 21.43 17.07 4.51
N SER A 124 22.20 15.98 4.54
CA SER A 124 23.68 16.04 4.42
C SER A 124 24.12 16.54 3.05
N VAL A 125 23.40 16.20 1.98
CA VAL A 125 23.74 16.57 0.60
C VAL A 125 23.33 18.01 0.27
N ARG A 126 22.12 18.43 0.67
CA ARG A 126 21.56 19.75 0.33
C ARG A 126 21.81 20.82 1.38
N GLY A 127 22.18 20.42 2.59
CA GLY A 127 22.32 21.28 3.75
C GLY A 127 21.00 21.48 4.52
N PRO A 128 21.09 22.02 5.75
CA PRO A 128 19.94 22.21 6.61
C PRO A 128 19.00 23.29 6.07
N ILE A 129 17.69 23.09 6.26
CA ILE A 129 16.66 24.09 5.94
C ILE A 129 16.21 24.74 7.25
N ALA A 130 16.49 26.04 7.41
CA ALA A 130 16.13 26.78 8.62
C ALA A 130 14.63 26.73 8.93
N GLY A 131 14.27 26.50 10.20
CA GLY A 131 12.89 26.43 10.64
C GLY A 131 12.17 25.12 10.31
N THR A 132 12.89 24.07 9.91
CA THR A 132 12.34 22.75 9.63
C THR A 132 13.06 21.67 10.43
N ASN A 133 12.41 20.48 10.54
CA ASN A 133 13.02 19.25 11.05
C ASN A 133 13.63 18.40 9.93
N PHE A 134 14.14 19.04 8.87
CA PHE A 134 14.76 18.35 7.75
C PHE A 134 16.13 17.79 8.17
N VAL A 135 16.18 16.47 8.33
CA VAL A 135 17.33 15.70 8.77
C VAL A 135 17.46 14.43 7.95
N ASP A 136 18.64 13.82 7.93
CA ASP A 136 18.83 12.51 7.32
C ASP A 136 18.06 11.43 8.09
N TRP A 137 17.71 10.36 7.40
CA TRP A 137 17.11 9.20 8.03
C TRP A 137 18.14 8.49 8.93
N PRO A 138 17.72 7.89 10.05
CA PRO A 138 18.63 7.16 10.95
C PRO A 138 19.04 5.78 10.40
N ILE A 139 18.65 5.45 9.18
CA ILE A 139 18.96 4.21 8.46
C ILE A 139 19.39 4.54 7.04
N THR A 140 20.10 3.64 6.41
CA THR A 140 20.55 3.75 5.03
C THR A 140 19.67 2.95 4.07
N TYR A 141 19.76 3.25 2.78
CA TYR A 141 19.13 2.41 1.75
C TYR A 141 19.61 0.95 1.82
N ALA A 142 20.92 0.74 2.04
CA ALA A 142 21.49 -0.61 2.09
C ALA A 142 20.93 -1.45 3.24
N GLU A 143 20.65 -0.85 4.38
CA GLU A 143 20.01 -1.51 5.53
C GLU A 143 18.54 -1.84 5.24
N LEU A 144 17.84 -0.99 4.46
CA LEU A 144 16.44 -1.18 4.15
C LEU A 144 16.21 -2.08 2.91
N GLU A 145 17.18 -2.20 2.03
CA GLU A 145 17.07 -2.93 0.76
C GLU A 145 16.58 -4.38 0.92
N PRO A 146 17.06 -5.19 1.86
CA PRO A 146 16.56 -6.56 2.06
C PRO A 146 15.05 -6.60 2.38
N TYR A 147 14.55 -5.61 3.09
CA TYR A 147 13.13 -5.49 3.42
C TYR A 147 12.30 -5.03 2.23
N TYR A 148 12.82 -4.11 1.42
CA TYR A 148 12.20 -3.77 0.13
C TYR A 148 12.08 -5.02 -0.75
N THR A 149 13.15 -5.79 -0.90
CA THR A 149 13.14 -7.02 -1.68
C THR A 149 12.16 -8.04 -1.13
N LYS A 150 12.10 -8.23 0.20
CA LYS A 150 11.10 -9.11 0.84
C LYS A 150 9.68 -8.68 0.51
N VAL A 151 9.35 -7.40 0.69
CA VAL A 151 8.02 -6.86 0.39
C VAL A 151 7.67 -7.01 -1.09
N ASP A 152 8.57 -6.67 -2.00
CA ASP A 152 8.34 -6.79 -3.46
C ASP A 152 7.91 -8.21 -3.84
N TRP A 153 8.55 -9.22 -3.26
CA TRP A 153 8.25 -10.62 -3.53
C TRP A 153 7.01 -11.13 -2.81
N GLU A 154 6.77 -10.70 -1.59
CA GLU A 154 5.58 -11.11 -0.82
C GLU A 154 4.30 -10.55 -1.42
N ILE A 155 4.29 -9.28 -1.83
CA ILE A 155 3.11 -8.66 -2.42
C ILE A 155 2.99 -8.87 -3.93
N GLY A 156 4.06 -9.28 -4.62
CA GLY A 156 4.10 -9.48 -6.06
C GLY A 156 4.12 -8.15 -6.83
N LEU A 157 5.31 -7.54 -6.93
CA LEU A 157 5.50 -6.36 -7.77
C LEU A 157 5.74 -6.77 -9.23
N SER A 158 5.12 -6.04 -10.16
CA SER A 158 5.47 -6.09 -11.57
C SER A 158 6.36 -4.91 -11.92
N GLY A 159 7.49 -5.16 -12.55
CA GLY A 159 8.44 -4.09 -12.85
C GLY A 159 9.57 -4.51 -13.79
N LEU A 160 10.35 -3.52 -14.15
CA LEU A 160 11.60 -3.65 -14.87
C LEU A 160 12.58 -2.67 -14.24
N GLN A 161 13.77 -3.14 -13.87
CA GLN A 161 14.79 -2.25 -13.36
C GLN A 161 15.30 -1.32 -14.47
N GLY A 162 15.11 -0.04 -14.26
CA GLY A 162 15.60 1.01 -15.15
C GLY A 162 16.97 1.53 -14.73
N PRO A 163 17.60 2.37 -15.58
CA PRO A 163 18.95 2.88 -15.33
C PRO A 163 19.05 3.86 -14.15
N TRP A 164 17.92 4.35 -13.65
CA TRP A 164 17.84 5.34 -12.57
C TRP A 164 17.27 4.75 -11.26
N ASP A 165 16.91 3.47 -11.27
CA ASP A 165 16.39 2.80 -10.09
C ASP A 165 17.52 2.51 -9.10
N PRO A 166 17.23 2.51 -7.79
CA PRO A 166 18.21 2.13 -6.79
C PRO A 166 18.61 0.66 -6.95
N PRO A 167 19.81 0.28 -6.47
CA PRO A 167 20.30 -1.09 -6.57
C PRO A 167 19.33 -2.09 -5.93
N ARG A 168 19.22 -3.28 -6.50
CA ARG A 168 18.37 -4.37 -6.05
C ARG A 168 19.19 -5.64 -5.88
N SER A 169 18.97 -6.36 -4.78
CA SER A 169 19.58 -7.68 -4.55
C SER A 169 18.89 -8.79 -5.33
N ARG A 170 17.66 -8.55 -5.82
CA ARG A 170 16.84 -9.49 -6.56
C ARG A 170 15.93 -8.77 -7.54
N ASP A 171 15.72 -9.34 -8.73
CA ASP A 171 14.80 -8.82 -9.73
C ASP A 171 13.34 -8.78 -9.24
N TYR A 172 12.48 -8.09 -9.98
CA TYR A 172 11.05 -8.07 -9.70
C TYR A 172 10.44 -9.48 -9.81
N PRO A 173 9.48 -9.84 -8.95
CA PRO A 173 8.83 -11.15 -9.00
C PRO A 173 7.99 -11.37 -10.25
N CYS A 174 7.46 -10.30 -10.85
CA CYS A 174 6.66 -10.36 -12.07
C CYS A 174 7.21 -9.39 -13.12
N ALA A 175 7.07 -9.76 -14.39
CA ALA A 175 7.47 -8.90 -15.50
C ALA A 175 6.73 -7.55 -15.48
N ALA A 176 7.31 -6.52 -16.08
CA ALA A 176 6.64 -5.22 -16.18
C ALA A 176 5.27 -5.33 -16.87
N MET A 177 4.32 -4.51 -16.43
CA MET A 177 3.02 -4.43 -17.10
C MET A 177 3.17 -4.00 -18.56
N PRO A 178 2.33 -4.52 -19.47
CA PRO A 178 2.35 -4.13 -20.88
C PRO A 178 2.21 -2.62 -21.08
N VAL A 179 3.10 -2.04 -21.86
CA VAL A 179 3.10 -0.61 -22.15
C VAL A 179 1.87 -0.26 -22.99
N LYS A 180 1.07 0.69 -22.52
CA LYS A 180 -0.11 1.19 -23.23
C LYS A 180 0.28 2.19 -24.33
N SER A 181 -0.66 2.50 -25.24
CA SER A 181 -0.41 3.39 -26.40
C SER A 181 0.21 4.73 -26.02
N SER A 182 -0.25 5.36 -24.94
CA SER A 182 0.32 6.61 -24.43
C SER A 182 1.78 6.44 -23.98
N GLY A 183 2.11 5.33 -23.34
CA GLY A 183 3.47 4.99 -22.93
C GLY A 183 4.39 4.79 -24.13
N VAL A 184 3.92 4.13 -25.20
CA VAL A 184 4.69 3.96 -26.45
C VAL A 184 5.01 5.31 -27.10
N LEU A 185 4.03 6.23 -27.11
CA LEU A 185 4.25 7.58 -27.66
C LEU A 185 5.24 8.38 -26.80
N LEU A 186 5.11 8.26 -25.47
CA LEU A 186 6.03 8.91 -24.54
C LEU A 186 7.46 8.37 -24.68
N GLU A 187 7.63 7.06 -24.79
CA GLU A 187 8.94 6.41 -25.01
C GLU A 187 9.60 6.91 -26.30
N ARG A 188 8.85 6.97 -27.39
CA ARG A 188 9.33 7.50 -28.69
C ARG A 188 9.76 8.96 -28.59
N ALA A 189 9.00 9.78 -27.86
CA ALA A 189 9.33 11.21 -27.65
C ALA A 189 10.58 11.35 -26.77
N ALA A 190 10.65 10.62 -25.66
CA ALA A 190 11.79 10.60 -24.75
C ALA A 190 13.08 10.23 -25.49
N LYS A 191 13.05 9.16 -26.30
CA LYS A 191 14.19 8.73 -27.10
C LYS A 191 14.69 9.81 -28.05
N LYS A 192 13.81 10.57 -28.70
CA LYS A 192 14.20 11.70 -29.56
C LYS A 192 14.88 12.83 -28.81
N LEU A 193 14.59 12.99 -27.52
CA LEU A 193 15.18 13.99 -26.63
C LEU A 193 16.41 13.47 -25.87
N GLY A 194 16.85 12.25 -26.12
CA GLY A 194 17.98 11.62 -25.42
C GLY A 194 17.67 11.10 -24.03
N TYR A 195 16.38 10.96 -23.68
CA TYR A 195 15.94 10.39 -22.40
C TYR A 195 15.60 8.91 -22.54
N THR A 196 15.73 8.17 -21.44
CA THR A 196 15.28 6.79 -21.32
C THR A 196 13.96 6.75 -20.55
N ALA A 197 12.90 6.26 -21.18
CA ALA A 197 11.64 5.95 -20.53
C ALA A 197 11.51 4.44 -20.35
N TYR A 198 11.01 3.99 -19.22
CA TYR A 198 10.77 2.58 -18.92
C TYR A 198 9.53 2.43 -17.99
N PRO A 199 8.91 1.24 -17.95
CA PRO A 199 7.75 1.00 -17.11
C PRO A 199 8.05 1.22 -15.63
N ALA A 200 7.21 2.02 -14.96
CA ALA A 200 7.26 2.17 -13.51
C ALA A 200 6.84 0.86 -12.81
N PRO A 201 7.43 0.53 -11.65
CA PRO A 201 7.00 -0.61 -10.88
C PRO A 201 5.61 -0.38 -10.27
N VAL A 202 4.80 -1.43 -10.28
CA VAL A 202 3.45 -1.40 -9.74
C VAL A 202 3.14 -2.64 -8.90
N ALA A 203 2.41 -2.45 -7.82
CA ALA A 203 1.89 -3.53 -6.98
C ALA A 203 0.61 -4.14 -7.60
N ILE A 204 0.72 -4.55 -8.86
CA ILE A 204 -0.35 -5.17 -9.66
C ILE A 204 0.29 -6.31 -10.44
N LEU A 205 -0.25 -7.51 -10.31
CA LEU A 205 0.31 -8.71 -10.90
C LEU A 205 0.14 -8.71 -12.43
N SER A 206 1.24 -8.76 -13.19
CA SER A 206 1.23 -8.97 -14.64
C SER A 206 1.04 -10.45 -15.01
N GLU A 207 1.34 -11.33 -14.08
CA GLU A 207 1.23 -12.78 -14.16
C GLU A 207 0.80 -13.36 -12.81
N PRO A 208 0.30 -14.60 -12.74
CA PRO A 208 -0.11 -15.19 -11.46
C PRO A 208 1.06 -15.28 -10.47
N HIS A 209 0.81 -14.88 -9.21
CA HIS A 209 1.84 -14.89 -8.17
C HIS A 209 1.21 -15.13 -6.79
N ASN A 210 1.83 -15.97 -5.97
CA ASN A 210 1.37 -16.30 -4.60
C ASN A 210 -0.13 -16.64 -4.53
N GLY A 211 -0.64 -17.46 -5.46
CA GLY A 211 -2.03 -17.90 -5.51
C GLY A 211 -3.03 -16.84 -5.98
N ARG A 212 -2.60 -15.65 -6.38
CA ARG A 212 -3.44 -14.61 -6.94
C ARG A 212 -3.32 -14.55 -8.47
N PRO A 213 -4.41 -14.24 -9.20
CA PRO A 213 -4.38 -14.18 -10.66
C PRO A 213 -3.72 -12.91 -11.19
N ALA A 214 -3.39 -12.93 -12.48
CA ALA A 214 -2.94 -11.76 -13.21
C ALA A 214 -4.05 -10.69 -13.37
N CYS A 215 -3.63 -9.46 -13.61
CA CYS A 215 -4.49 -8.32 -13.91
C CYS A 215 -5.23 -8.53 -15.24
N ILE A 216 -6.52 -8.23 -15.25
CA ILE A 216 -7.39 -8.28 -16.45
C ILE A 216 -7.40 -6.96 -17.23
N HIS A 217 -6.59 -5.97 -16.84
CA HIS A 217 -6.46 -4.66 -17.49
C HIS A 217 -7.77 -3.85 -17.59
N CYS A 218 -8.64 -3.92 -16.58
CA CYS A 218 -9.89 -3.15 -16.52
C CYS A 218 -9.69 -1.62 -16.50
N GLY A 219 -8.51 -1.13 -16.06
CA GLY A 219 -8.19 0.31 -16.02
C GLY A 219 -8.68 1.04 -14.77
N LEU A 220 -9.39 0.38 -13.87
CA LEU A 220 -10.00 0.97 -12.68
C LEU A 220 -9.19 0.64 -11.41
N CYS A 221 -7.96 1.15 -11.30
CA CYS A 221 -7.12 0.91 -10.12
C CYS A 221 -7.21 2.03 -9.10
N ASN A 222 -7.14 3.29 -9.57
CA ASN A 222 -7.06 4.46 -8.69
C ASN A 222 -8.44 4.81 -8.11
N GLY A 223 -8.59 4.63 -6.81
CA GLY A 223 -9.85 4.86 -6.09
C GLY A 223 -10.80 3.66 -6.09
N TYR A 224 -10.41 2.49 -6.60
CA TYR A 224 -11.24 1.29 -6.67
C TYR A 224 -10.57 0.09 -5.99
N GLY A 225 -11.35 -0.82 -5.44
CA GLY A 225 -10.88 -2.17 -5.10
C GLY A 225 -10.65 -3.02 -6.36
N CYS A 226 -9.96 -4.14 -6.23
CA CYS A 226 -9.65 -5.01 -7.36
C CYS A 226 -10.55 -6.26 -7.35
N GLU A 227 -11.46 -6.37 -8.29
CA GLU A 227 -12.42 -7.48 -8.41
C GLU A 227 -11.78 -8.86 -8.66
N VAL A 228 -10.50 -8.88 -9.07
CA VAL A 228 -9.76 -10.13 -9.30
C VAL A 228 -8.56 -10.30 -8.35
N ASN A 229 -8.41 -9.44 -7.34
CA ASN A 229 -7.30 -9.49 -6.36
C ASN A 229 -5.88 -9.43 -6.97
N ALA A 230 -5.75 -8.96 -8.21
CA ALA A 230 -4.45 -8.77 -8.86
C ALA A 230 -3.69 -7.55 -8.32
N LYS A 231 -4.40 -6.47 -7.93
CA LYS A 231 -3.80 -5.33 -7.24
C LYS A 231 -3.55 -5.70 -5.78
N SER A 232 -2.32 -5.53 -5.34
CA SER A 232 -1.88 -5.93 -4.00
C SER A 232 -2.34 -4.93 -2.96
N SER A 233 -2.96 -5.45 -1.91
CA SER A 233 -3.31 -4.74 -0.69
C SER A 233 -3.02 -5.68 0.48
N THR A 234 -2.92 -5.17 1.70
CA THR A 234 -2.76 -6.05 2.87
C THR A 234 -3.94 -6.99 3.05
N MET A 235 -5.13 -6.60 2.61
CA MET A 235 -6.32 -7.44 2.61
C MET A 235 -6.12 -8.76 1.82
N VAL A 236 -5.43 -8.72 0.70
CA VAL A 236 -5.24 -9.89 -0.18
C VAL A 236 -3.85 -10.51 -0.11
N THR A 237 -2.94 -9.92 0.65
CA THR A 237 -1.55 -10.39 0.80
C THR A 237 -1.23 -10.78 2.24
N MET A 238 -1.15 -9.83 3.15
CA MET A 238 -0.64 -10.03 4.50
C MET A 238 -1.69 -10.58 5.47
N ILE A 239 -2.89 -10.05 5.45
CA ILE A 239 -3.97 -10.50 6.35
C ILE A 239 -4.30 -11.98 6.15
N PRO A 240 -4.44 -12.52 4.91
CA PRO A 240 -4.64 -13.95 4.72
C PRO A 240 -3.53 -14.82 5.30
N LEU A 241 -2.28 -14.36 5.25
CA LEU A 241 -1.14 -15.07 5.83
C LEU A 241 -1.15 -15.02 7.35
N ALA A 242 -1.51 -13.86 7.93
CA ALA A 242 -1.69 -13.72 9.38
C ALA A 242 -2.77 -14.67 9.90
N LEU A 243 -3.92 -14.71 9.25
CA LEU A 243 -5.03 -15.62 9.61
C LEU A 243 -4.65 -17.10 9.45
N ALA A 244 -3.92 -17.44 8.39
CA ALA A 244 -3.46 -18.81 8.14
C ALA A 244 -2.44 -19.32 9.17
N SER A 245 -1.78 -18.43 9.92
CA SER A 245 -0.87 -18.80 11.01
C SER A 245 -1.58 -19.49 12.20
N GLY A 246 -2.89 -19.23 12.36
CA GLY A 246 -3.67 -19.69 13.51
C GLY A 246 -3.41 -18.91 14.81
N ASN A 247 -2.72 -17.76 14.74
CA ASN A 247 -2.36 -16.92 15.88
C ASN A 247 -2.91 -15.48 15.76
N CYS A 248 -3.79 -15.20 14.76
CA CYS A 248 -4.35 -13.87 14.54
C CYS A 248 -5.87 -13.90 14.42
#